data_9ef6a6932f6c60b4740bc983ba8baae5
#
_entry.id   9ef6a6932f6c60b4740bc983ba8baae5
#
_cell.length_a   1.000
_cell.length_b   1.000
_cell.length_c   1.000
_cell.angle_alpha   90.00
_cell.angle_beta   90.00
_cell.angle_gamma   90.00
#
_symmetry.space_group_name_H-M   'P 1'
#
loop_
_entity.id
_entity.type
_entity.pdbx_description
1 polymer ?
#
loop_
_entity_poly.entity_id
_entity_poly.type
_entity_poly.pdbx_seq_one_letter_code
_entity_poly.pdbx_strand_id
1 'polypeptide(L)'
;MALFSSQGSFDECDPEAELRKLQSVQRLNSYKQSLPKTPSFRRSDSQTKVLETELESDGSSTFKEVTSISSGSRQLSFTSTQLDLERLPQSTQLSGGHTRPSLKRSGSSLAQLNMSFGKRVKPLTNNRHNGSSSSKRAKSPSIKLTKEQETVIDLVVNKKANIFYTGSAGTGKSVILRHIVSRLGAIYGRETIAITASTGLAATTIGGVTLHKWSGIGIGKAPVDTLVKRVLKRRDLVNIYKNTRVLIIDEVSMIDGEFLAKIETVARSVRKNDRPFGGIQVVLTGDFFQLPPVQRHDDTVKSIFCFESAIWKRCVHKTILLTKVFRQQDNQLVDILNQVRFGNIDSAMCKTLQSLSRNIEYNDGIVPTELYSTRYEVENSNARQLGSLPGNEYKYEAEDVATPEQRKVLDSAVMAERTLVLKVDAQVMMLKNRPEYDLVNGTLGKVLFFSTPKLILKMNELYGKLDDEVIRDMRLVSEAIGNPLKRNDGDFLREISARPLSRHRYIQELSNIAASERKPISILPYVRWSIGDGKSFHELVERDRFPVDIPGDKTGIERVQLPIMLCWALSIHKAQGQTIQRLKVDLKRTFEAGQVYVALSRAVSMESLQVLNFNPKKIRANEKVKEFYSTLETIK
;
A
#
# COMPACT_ATOMS: atom_id res chain seq x y z
N MET A 1 -13.44 -45.42 -50.41
CA MET A 1 -12.03 -45.58 -50.83
C MET A 1 -11.25 -44.53 -50.05
N ALA A 2 -10.65 -44.95 -48.99
CA ALA A 2 -9.24 -45.35 -48.85
C ALA A 2 -8.34 -44.08 -48.81
N LEU A 3 -7.39 -43.84 -47.90
CA LEU A 3 -6.64 -44.58 -46.89
C LEU A 3 -5.78 -43.56 -46.13
N PHE A 4 -5.65 -43.73 -44.85
CA PHE A 4 -4.46 -43.54 -43.99
C PHE A 4 -3.31 -42.60 -44.42
N SER A 5 -2.95 -41.66 -43.51
CA SER A 5 -1.61 -41.74 -42.92
C SER A 5 -1.52 -40.91 -41.65
N SER A 6 -1.15 -41.60 -40.59
CA SER A 6 -0.66 -41.08 -39.30
C SER A 6 0.76 -40.57 -39.47
N GLN A 7 1.07 -39.37 -38.98
CA GLN A 7 2.45 -39.03 -38.59
C GLN A 7 2.43 -38.34 -37.24
N GLY A 8 3.03 -38.96 -36.27
CA GLY A 8 3.29 -38.45 -34.95
C GLY A 8 4.31 -37.31 -35.03
N SER A 9 4.03 -36.24 -34.32
CA SER A 9 4.98 -35.16 -34.06
C SER A 9 5.92 -35.59 -32.95
N PHE A 10 7.19 -35.67 -33.30
CA PHE A 10 8.30 -35.73 -32.35
C PHE A 10 8.34 -34.46 -31.54
N ASP A 11 8.35 -34.55 -30.21
CA ASP A 11 8.71 -33.46 -29.30
C ASP A 11 10.19 -33.14 -29.53
N GLU A 12 10.46 -31.99 -30.17
CA GLU A 12 11.79 -31.38 -30.18
C GLU A 12 12.09 -30.83 -28.79
N CYS A 13 13.00 -31.53 -28.07
CA CYS A 13 13.64 -30.99 -26.88
C CYS A 13 14.41 -29.71 -27.25
N ASP A 14 14.02 -28.59 -26.68
CA ASP A 14 14.68 -27.29 -26.84
C ASP A 14 16.04 -27.32 -26.10
N PRO A 15 17.19 -27.33 -26.83
CA PRO A 15 18.53 -27.42 -26.24
C PRO A 15 18.87 -26.19 -25.38
N GLU A 16 18.22 -25.03 -25.61
CA GLU A 16 18.41 -23.83 -24.81
C GLU A 16 17.75 -23.92 -23.41
N ALA A 17 16.69 -24.71 -23.28
CA ALA A 17 16.04 -24.92 -21.98
C ALA A 17 16.89 -25.78 -21.04
N GLU A 18 17.64 -26.77 -21.57
CA GLU A 18 18.60 -27.55 -20.78
C GLU A 18 19.85 -26.74 -20.39
N LEU A 19 20.35 -25.89 -21.31
CA LEU A 19 21.48 -25.02 -21.00
C LEU A 19 21.15 -24.01 -19.88
N ARG A 20 19.93 -23.49 -19.83
CA ARG A 20 19.45 -22.60 -18.76
C ARG A 20 19.31 -23.32 -17.42
N LYS A 21 18.92 -24.60 -17.42
CA LYS A 21 18.90 -25.44 -16.19
C LYS A 21 20.31 -25.69 -15.66
N LEU A 22 21.27 -26.01 -16.51
CA LEU A 22 22.67 -26.21 -16.12
C LEU A 22 23.34 -24.96 -15.58
N GLN A 23 23.08 -23.79 -16.17
CA GLN A 23 23.58 -22.50 -15.68
C GLN A 23 22.99 -22.10 -14.33
N SER A 24 21.73 -22.43 -14.05
CA SER A 24 21.10 -22.16 -12.76
C SER A 24 21.68 -23.03 -11.63
N VAL A 25 22.01 -24.29 -11.92
CA VAL A 25 22.65 -25.22 -10.96
C VAL A 25 24.09 -24.78 -10.67
N GLN A 26 24.83 -24.31 -11.67
CA GLN A 26 26.19 -23.79 -11.46
C GLN A 26 26.21 -22.51 -10.62
N ARG A 27 25.24 -21.62 -10.78
CA ARG A 27 25.10 -20.42 -9.92
C ARG A 27 24.73 -20.76 -8.48
N LEU A 28 23.90 -21.80 -8.25
CA LEU A 28 23.60 -22.26 -6.89
C LEU A 28 24.81 -22.86 -6.17
N ASN A 29 25.67 -23.55 -6.89
CA ASN A 29 26.88 -24.17 -6.34
C ASN A 29 27.98 -23.13 -6.04
N SER A 30 28.13 -22.09 -6.86
CA SER A 30 29.05 -20.98 -6.57
C SER A 30 28.60 -20.15 -5.37
N TYR A 31 27.29 -20.01 -5.17
CA TYR A 31 26.75 -19.30 -4.00
C TYR A 31 26.96 -20.05 -2.68
N LYS A 32 26.97 -21.40 -2.71
CA LYS A 32 27.28 -22.24 -1.55
C LYS A 32 28.76 -22.25 -1.15
N GLN A 33 29.67 -21.89 -2.06
CA GLN A 33 31.11 -21.81 -1.78
C GLN A 33 31.57 -20.46 -1.23
N SER A 34 30.75 -19.41 -1.27
CA SER A 34 31.10 -18.05 -0.83
C SER A 34 30.63 -17.67 0.58
N LEU A 35 30.09 -18.61 1.36
CA LEU A 35 29.70 -18.34 2.74
C LEU A 35 30.90 -18.50 3.71
N PRO A 36 31.17 -17.54 4.60
CA PRO A 36 32.27 -17.64 5.56
C PRO A 36 31.99 -18.73 6.61
N LYS A 37 32.98 -19.58 6.84
CA LYS A 37 32.94 -20.65 7.84
C LYS A 37 32.97 -20.04 9.26
N THR A 38 31.92 -20.27 10.03
CA THR A 38 31.91 -20.01 11.47
C THR A 38 32.69 -21.07 12.24
N PRO A 39 33.35 -20.73 13.38
CA PRO A 39 34.23 -21.65 14.09
C PRO A 39 33.45 -22.71 14.89
N SER A 40 33.99 -23.91 14.84
CA SER A 40 33.47 -25.13 15.46
C SER A 40 33.54 -25.13 16.97
N PHE A 41 32.42 -25.40 17.64
CA PHE A 41 32.40 -25.93 19.00
C PHE A 41 32.26 -27.45 18.94
N ARG A 42 33.27 -28.15 19.50
CA ARG A 42 33.26 -29.63 19.68
C ARG A 42 32.23 -30.04 20.73
N ARG A 43 31.38 -30.99 20.40
CA ARG A 43 30.86 -31.98 21.34
C ARG A 43 30.61 -33.29 20.62
N SER A 44 31.00 -34.36 21.36
CA SER A 44 31.17 -35.75 21.03
C SER A 44 29.91 -36.50 20.63
N ASP A 45 30.15 -37.40 19.69
CA ASP A 45 29.61 -38.75 19.40
C ASP A 45 28.24 -39.19 19.91
N SER A 46 27.34 -39.50 18.97
CA SER A 46 26.80 -40.86 18.81
C SER A 46 25.95 -41.00 17.55
N GLN A 47 26.40 -41.85 16.71
CA GLN A 47 25.72 -42.69 15.71
C GLN A 47 24.31 -42.34 15.24
N THR A 48 24.17 -42.03 13.94
CA THR A 48 23.07 -42.57 13.11
C THR A 48 23.55 -42.75 11.68
N LYS A 49 23.39 -43.99 11.21
CA LYS A 49 23.75 -44.47 9.89
C LYS A 49 22.91 -43.86 8.80
N VAL A 50 23.58 -43.50 7.74
CA VAL A 50 23.08 -43.18 6.41
C VAL A 50 22.43 -44.41 5.77
N LEU A 51 21.34 -44.22 5.07
CA LEU A 51 20.86 -45.08 3.98
C LEU A 51 20.56 -44.18 2.79
N GLU A 52 21.50 -44.18 1.88
CA GLU A 52 21.26 -43.90 0.46
C GLU A 52 20.53 -45.10 -0.12
N THR A 53 19.48 -44.89 -0.89
CA THR A 53 19.02 -45.82 -1.91
C THR A 53 18.44 -45.07 -3.09
N GLU A 54 18.94 -45.48 -4.19
CA GLU A 54 18.77 -45.15 -5.57
C GLU A 54 17.32 -45.14 -6.05
N LEU A 55 17.08 -44.24 -7.01
CA LEU A 55 15.91 -44.23 -7.89
C LEU A 55 16.15 -45.21 -9.04
N GLU A 56 15.32 -46.22 -9.14
CA GLU A 56 14.99 -46.81 -10.44
C GLU A 56 13.50 -47.11 -10.56
N SER A 57 13.06 -46.96 -11.80
CA SER A 57 11.73 -47.01 -12.39
C SER A 57 11.03 -48.37 -12.23
N ASP A 58 9.73 -48.42 -12.11
CA ASP A 58 8.78 -48.93 -13.10
C ASP A 58 7.39 -49.24 -12.52
N GLY A 59 6.41 -48.83 -13.23
CA GLY A 59 5.24 -49.56 -13.74
C GLY A 59 4.14 -50.05 -12.79
N SER A 60 2.95 -49.47 -13.00
CA SER A 60 1.62 -50.10 -13.05
C SER A 60 0.94 -50.67 -11.78
N SER A 61 -0.25 -50.13 -11.63
CA SER A 61 -1.55 -50.76 -11.38
C SER A 61 -1.98 -51.21 -9.96
N THR A 62 -3.22 -50.78 -9.71
CA THR A 62 -4.37 -51.38 -9.02
C THR A 62 -4.48 -51.36 -7.50
N PHE A 63 -5.56 -50.63 -7.13
CA PHE A 63 -6.55 -50.85 -6.06
C PHE A 63 -6.33 -51.98 -5.04
N LYS A 64 -6.45 -51.64 -3.75
CA LYS A 64 -7.49 -52.16 -2.84
C LYS A 64 -7.48 -51.50 -1.45
N GLU A 65 -8.69 -51.16 -1.02
CA GLU A 65 -9.07 -50.91 0.38
C GLU A 65 -8.71 -52.05 1.29
N VAL A 66 -8.34 -51.76 2.54
CA VAL A 66 -8.80 -52.52 3.72
C VAL A 66 -8.75 -51.64 4.97
N THR A 67 -9.88 -51.69 5.66
CA THR A 67 -10.34 -51.19 6.93
C THR A 67 -9.52 -51.52 8.17
N SER A 68 -9.57 -50.60 9.13
CA SER A 68 -9.70 -50.71 10.60
C SER A 68 -8.75 -51.57 11.43
N ILE A 69 -8.33 -51.06 12.58
CA ILE A 69 -8.62 -51.50 13.96
C ILE A 69 -7.73 -50.76 14.97
N SER A 70 -8.33 -50.03 15.81
CA SER A 70 -8.34 -49.81 17.27
C SER A 70 -7.09 -49.87 18.13
N SER A 71 -7.09 -48.88 19.04
CA SER A 71 -6.81 -48.95 20.48
C SER A 71 -5.35 -48.96 20.98
N GLY A 72 -5.13 -48.06 21.93
CA GLY A 72 -3.97 -48.10 22.80
C GLY A 72 -3.68 -46.81 23.55
N SER A 73 -4.49 -46.48 24.55
CA SER A 73 -4.25 -45.49 25.56
C SER A 73 -2.98 -45.77 26.36
N ARG A 74 -2.15 -44.78 26.59
CA ARG A 74 -1.33 -44.65 27.81
C ARG A 74 -1.19 -43.21 28.24
N GLN A 75 -1.84 -42.93 29.35
CA GLN A 75 -1.57 -41.78 30.21
C GLN A 75 -0.18 -41.91 30.82
N LEU A 76 0.55 -40.82 30.87
CA LEU A 76 1.63 -40.65 31.84
C LEU A 76 1.46 -39.25 32.46
N SER A 77 1.05 -39.33 33.72
CA SER A 77 1.04 -38.27 34.71
C SER A 77 2.49 -37.86 35.07
N PHE A 78 2.74 -36.56 35.18
CA PHE A 78 3.89 -36.05 35.92
C PHE A 78 3.43 -35.08 36.96
N THR A 79 3.80 -35.41 38.16
CA THR A 79 3.58 -34.80 39.49
C THR A 79 4.32 -33.47 39.64
N SER A 80 3.65 -32.58 40.34
CA SER A 80 4.16 -31.36 40.92
C SER A 80 5.21 -31.64 41.99
N THR A 81 6.25 -30.86 42.04
CA THR A 81 7.08 -30.70 43.25
C THR A 81 7.20 -29.22 43.59
N GLN A 82 6.62 -28.90 44.74
CA GLN A 82 6.85 -27.67 45.49
C GLN A 82 8.27 -27.70 46.07
N LEU A 83 8.90 -26.56 46.17
CA LEU A 83 9.96 -26.29 47.14
C LEU A 83 9.81 -24.90 47.74
N ASP A 84 9.96 -24.89 49.02
CA ASP A 84 9.55 -24.04 50.08
C ASP A 84 10.21 -22.68 50.20
N LEU A 85 9.48 -21.85 50.91
CA LEU A 85 9.79 -20.58 51.57
C LEU A 85 10.92 -20.66 52.62
N GLU A 86 11.65 -19.57 52.81
CA GLU A 86 12.10 -19.04 54.12
C GLU A 86 12.18 -17.51 54.07
N ARG A 87 11.30 -16.80 54.76
CA ARG A 87 11.27 -16.15 56.11
C ARG A 87 12.25 -14.98 56.31
N LEU A 88 11.67 -13.80 56.32
CA LEU A 88 11.57 -12.61 57.19
C LEU A 88 12.69 -12.32 58.24
N PRO A 89 12.88 -11.03 58.71
CA PRO A 89 12.04 -10.59 59.83
C PRO A 89 11.52 -9.13 59.80
N GLN A 90 10.46 -8.97 60.60
CA GLN A 90 9.76 -7.74 60.97
C GLN A 90 10.51 -6.94 62.06
N SER A 91 10.25 -5.65 62.13
CA SER A 91 9.98 -4.80 63.31
C SER A 91 10.07 -3.32 62.88
N THR A 92 9.34 -2.32 63.32
CA THR A 92 8.56 -2.06 64.56
C THR A 92 7.65 -0.87 64.27
N GLN A 93 6.51 -0.87 64.93
CA GLN A 93 5.55 0.24 65.03
C GLN A 93 6.11 1.43 65.80
N LEU A 94 5.67 2.64 65.50
CA LEU A 94 5.29 3.64 66.48
C LEU A 94 4.23 4.61 65.96
N SER A 95 3.26 4.83 66.78
CA SER A 95 2.00 5.57 66.73
C SER A 95 2.18 7.08 66.77
N GLY A 96 1.20 7.82 66.25
CA GLY A 96 1.02 9.23 66.58
C GLY A 96 0.04 9.94 65.66
N GLY A 97 -1.10 10.28 66.19
CA GLY A 97 -2.33 10.69 65.55
C GLY A 97 -2.43 12.15 65.13
N HIS A 98 -3.61 12.43 64.68
CA HIS A 98 -4.37 13.68 64.56
C HIS A 98 -4.49 14.37 63.21
N THR A 99 -5.79 14.49 62.87
CA THR A 99 -6.55 15.56 62.19
C THR A 99 -6.54 15.64 60.69
N ARG A 100 -7.76 15.36 60.18
CA ARG A 100 -8.25 15.83 58.86
C ARG A 100 -8.34 17.37 58.80
N PRO A 101 -8.08 17.98 57.64
CA PRO A 101 -9.23 18.60 56.97
C PRO A 101 -9.32 18.29 55.47
N SER A 102 -10.54 18.36 55.00
CA SER A 102 -11.00 18.25 53.63
C SER A 102 -10.36 19.27 52.69
N LEU A 103 -9.87 18.83 51.54
CA LEU A 103 -9.59 19.72 50.40
C LEU A 103 -10.00 19.08 49.08
N LYS A 104 -10.65 19.89 48.29
CA LYS A 104 -11.32 19.72 47.05
C LYS A 104 -10.49 18.97 45.99
N ARG A 105 -11.15 18.09 45.23
CA ARG A 105 -10.68 17.55 43.95
C ARG A 105 -10.36 18.69 43.00
N SER A 106 -9.11 18.80 42.60
CA SER A 106 -8.70 19.44 41.35
C SER A 106 -8.00 18.35 40.51
N GLY A 107 -8.57 18.08 39.36
CA GLY A 107 -7.98 17.17 38.39
C GLY A 107 -6.66 17.75 37.87
N SER A 108 -5.60 16.97 38.00
CA SER A 108 -4.37 17.23 37.27
C SER A 108 -4.14 16.13 36.25
N SER A 109 -4.30 16.56 35.01
CA SER A 109 -3.95 15.89 33.78
C SER A 109 -2.48 15.43 33.81
N LEU A 110 -2.27 14.13 33.70
CA LEU A 110 -1.01 13.54 33.25
C LEU A 110 -0.92 13.73 31.71
N ALA A 111 -0.56 14.93 31.31
CA ALA A 111 -0.16 15.26 29.97
C ALA A 111 0.93 16.32 30.07
N GLN A 112 2.18 15.87 30.07
CA GLN A 112 3.32 16.66 29.59
C GLN A 112 4.64 16.00 30.03
N LEU A 113 5.08 15.05 29.21
CA LEU A 113 6.49 14.78 28.95
C LEU A 113 6.62 14.41 27.47
N ASN A 114 6.15 15.35 26.64
CA ASN A 114 6.63 15.42 25.27
C ASN A 114 7.88 16.28 25.31
N MET A 115 9.03 15.65 25.35
CA MET A 115 10.26 16.30 24.94
C MET A 115 10.10 16.67 23.47
N SER A 116 9.97 17.96 23.20
CA SER A 116 10.03 18.55 21.88
C SER A 116 11.44 18.41 21.34
N PHE A 117 11.70 17.30 20.64
CA PHE A 117 12.84 17.20 19.73
C PHE A 117 12.37 17.61 18.34
N GLY A 118 12.97 18.66 17.82
CA GLY A 118 12.91 18.97 16.43
C GLY A 118 12.07 20.19 16.06
N LYS A 119 12.70 21.37 16.07
CA LYS A 119 12.28 22.43 15.16
C LYS A 119 12.37 21.84 13.74
N ARG A 120 11.22 21.58 13.11
CA ARG A 120 11.16 21.14 11.70
C ARG A 120 11.95 22.10 10.84
N VAL A 121 12.88 21.57 10.09
CA VAL A 121 13.63 22.33 9.06
C VAL A 121 12.61 22.81 8.04
N LYS A 122 12.53 24.11 7.85
CA LYS A 122 11.67 24.70 6.82
C LYS A 122 12.25 24.38 5.43
N PRO A 123 11.43 23.95 4.47
CA PRO A 123 11.88 23.70 3.11
C PRO A 123 12.30 25.01 2.42
N LEU A 124 13.31 24.92 1.58
CA LEU A 124 13.71 26.02 0.70
C LEU A 124 12.71 26.14 -0.46
N THR A 125 11.83 27.11 -0.38
CA THR A 125 11.00 27.50 -1.52
C THR A 125 11.67 28.65 -2.28
N ASN A 126 11.92 28.46 -3.57
CA ASN A 126 12.27 29.55 -4.47
C ASN A 126 11.06 30.44 -4.70
N ASN A 127 10.84 31.45 -3.86
CA ASN A 127 9.93 32.55 -4.17
C ASN A 127 10.53 33.87 -3.71
N ARG A 128 10.90 34.70 -4.68
CA ARG A 128 11.06 36.15 -4.48
C ARG A 128 9.67 36.74 -4.38
N HIS A 129 9.31 37.32 -3.22
CA HIS A 129 8.64 38.61 -3.13
C HIS A 129 8.66 39.10 -1.68
N ASN A 130 9.20 40.30 -1.48
CA ASN A 130 9.08 41.11 -0.27
C ASN A 130 7.64 41.57 -0.07
N GLY A 131 7.14 41.44 1.15
CA GLY A 131 5.85 42.00 1.53
C GLY A 131 5.47 41.51 2.92
N SER A 132 5.71 42.34 3.94
CA SER A 132 5.20 42.18 5.29
C SER A 132 3.67 42.25 5.30
N SER A 133 3.00 41.15 5.61
CA SER A 133 1.60 41.20 6.08
C SER A 133 1.25 39.90 6.82
N SER A 134 0.55 40.09 7.94
CA SER A 134 0.00 39.08 8.84
C SER A 134 -0.64 37.92 8.10
N SER A 135 -0.10 36.70 8.31
CA SER A 135 -0.58 35.48 7.66
C SER A 135 -1.96 35.08 8.16
N LYS A 136 -2.99 35.53 7.48
CA LYS A 136 -4.28 34.81 7.45
C LYS A 136 -4.04 33.47 6.77
N ARG A 137 -4.29 32.36 7.50
CA ARG A 137 -4.32 31.00 6.93
C ARG A 137 -5.12 31.06 5.63
N ALA A 138 -4.47 30.86 4.50
CA ALA A 138 -5.13 30.74 3.20
C ALA A 138 -6.06 29.52 3.27
N LYS A 139 -7.36 29.75 3.15
CA LYS A 139 -8.33 28.68 2.92
C LYS A 139 -7.95 28.06 1.58
N SER A 140 -7.70 26.74 1.58
CA SER A 140 -7.57 25.98 0.35
C SER A 140 -8.74 26.32 -0.60
N PRO A 141 -8.50 26.48 -1.92
CA PRO A 141 -9.56 26.82 -2.85
C PRO A 141 -10.70 25.81 -2.73
N SER A 142 -11.92 26.29 -2.47
CA SER A 142 -13.09 25.42 -2.36
C SER A 142 -13.37 24.81 -3.74
N ILE A 143 -13.20 23.49 -3.86
CA ILE A 143 -13.54 22.76 -5.07
C ILE A 143 -15.03 22.95 -5.34
N LYS A 144 -15.37 23.56 -6.49
CA LYS A 144 -16.76 23.73 -6.92
C LYS A 144 -17.32 22.39 -7.38
N LEU A 145 -18.32 21.89 -6.67
CA LEU A 145 -19.00 20.63 -7.00
C LEU A 145 -19.94 20.79 -8.20
N THR A 146 -20.17 19.72 -8.95
CA THR A 146 -21.21 19.68 -9.99
C THR A 146 -22.58 19.41 -9.38
N LYS A 147 -23.65 19.68 -10.14
CA LYS A 147 -25.03 19.34 -9.74
C LYS A 147 -25.20 17.85 -9.40
N GLU A 148 -24.61 16.96 -10.21
CA GLU A 148 -24.62 15.50 -9.93
C GLU A 148 -23.96 15.18 -8.58
N GLN A 149 -22.81 15.78 -8.30
CA GLN A 149 -22.07 15.59 -7.05
C GLN A 149 -22.83 16.14 -5.84
N GLU A 150 -23.45 17.30 -5.97
CA GLU A 150 -24.30 17.90 -4.93
C GLU A 150 -25.54 17.02 -4.66
N THR A 151 -26.16 16.48 -5.70
CA THR A 151 -27.30 15.57 -5.57
C THR A 151 -26.94 14.31 -4.78
N VAL A 152 -25.78 13.72 -5.05
CA VAL A 152 -25.28 12.58 -4.27
C VAL A 152 -25.15 12.93 -2.79
N ILE A 153 -24.54 14.07 -2.49
CA ILE A 153 -24.34 14.53 -1.12
C ILE A 153 -25.69 14.81 -0.43
N ASP A 154 -26.64 15.43 -1.13
CA ASP A 154 -27.99 15.70 -0.58
C ASP A 154 -28.71 14.40 -0.23
N LEU A 155 -28.71 13.44 -1.15
CA LEU A 155 -29.33 12.13 -0.92
C LEU A 155 -28.77 11.41 0.31
N VAL A 156 -27.46 11.48 0.51
CA VAL A 156 -26.80 10.82 1.65
C VAL A 156 -27.00 11.59 2.93
N VAL A 157 -26.74 12.90 2.94
CA VAL A 157 -26.67 13.70 4.18
C VAL A 157 -28.05 14.11 4.66
N ASN A 158 -28.88 14.65 3.74
CA ASN A 158 -30.19 15.21 4.11
C ASN A 158 -31.29 14.14 4.04
N LYS A 159 -31.35 13.37 2.95
CA LYS A 159 -32.40 12.35 2.75
C LYS A 159 -32.08 11.01 3.39
N LYS A 160 -30.85 10.83 3.92
CA LYS A 160 -30.41 9.61 4.61
C LYS A 160 -30.65 8.32 3.80
N ALA A 161 -30.56 8.42 2.48
CA ALA A 161 -30.82 7.30 1.58
C ALA A 161 -29.62 6.33 1.55
N ASN A 162 -29.89 5.05 1.41
CA ASN A 162 -28.89 4.07 1.01
C ASN A 162 -28.69 4.19 -0.49
N ILE A 163 -27.46 4.44 -0.92
CA ILE A 163 -27.18 4.70 -2.34
C ILE A 163 -25.94 3.97 -2.85
N PHE A 164 -25.95 3.72 -4.13
CA PHE A 164 -24.74 3.43 -4.89
C PHE A 164 -24.50 4.56 -5.88
N TYR A 165 -23.31 5.20 -5.83
CA TYR A 165 -22.91 6.17 -6.85
C TYR A 165 -21.67 5.67 -7.58
N THR A 166 -21.71 5.75 -8.89
CA THR A 166 -20.73 5.19 -9.80
C THR A 166 -20.37 6.18 -10.90
N GLY A 167 -19.40 5.84 -11.71
CA GLY A 167 -18.94 6.64 -12.84
C GLY A 167 -17.56 6.18 -13.29
N SER A 168 -17.12 6.61 -14.47
CA SER A 168 -15.80 6.28 -14.98
C SER A 168 -14.68 6.76 -14.08
N ALA A 169 -13.44 6.30 -14.34
CA ALA A 169 -12.28 6.78 -13.62
C ALA A 169 -12.14 8.31 -13.78
N GLY A 170 -11.85 9.02 -12.70
CA GLY A 170 -11.68 10.48 -12.76
C GLY A 170 -12.94 11.32 -12.60
N THR A 171 -14.12 10.75 -12.34
CA THR A 171 -15.38 11.49 -12.13
C THR A 171 -15.53 12.13 -10.74
N GLY A 172 -14.49 12.06 -9.90
CA GLY A 172 -14.49 12.73 -8.59
C GLY A 172 -15.19 11.97 -7.48
N LYS A 173 -15.41 10.65 -7.58
CA LYS A 173 -16.03 9.80 -6.54
C LYS A 173 -15.41 10.02 -5.16
N SER A 174 -14.09 10.02 -5.05
CA SER A 174 -13.39 10.24 -3.77
C SER A 174 -13.51 11.67 -3.24
N VAL A 175 -13.77 12.66 -4.11
CA VAL A 175 -14.06 14.03 -3.68
C VAL A 175 -15.41 14.07 -2.99
N ILE A 176 -16.44 13.50 -3.62
CA ILE A 176 -17.80 13.39 -3.05
C ILE A 176 -17.73 12.67 -1.70
N LEU A 177 -17.00 11.55 -1.62
CA LEU A 177 -16.83 10.76 -0.39
C LEU A 177 -16.27 11.62 0.75
N ARG A 178 -15.22 12.42 0.51
CA ARG A 178 -14.65 13.33 1.52
C ARG A 178 -15.67 14.36 1.99
N HIS A 179 -16.47 14.94 1.10
CA HIS A 179 -17.54 15.86 1.47
C HIS A 179 -18.64 15.20 2.29
N ILE A 180 -19.06 13.98 1.92
CA ILE A 180 -20.03 13.18 2.69
C ILE A 180 -19.49 12.93 4.11
N VAL A 181 -18.26 12.42 4.22
CA VAL A 181 -17.61 12.13 5.51
C VAL A 181 -17.52 13.37 6.39
N SER A 182 -17.13 14.52 5.82
CA SER A 182 -17.03 15.78 6.55
C SER A 182 -18.39 16.25 7.09
N ARG A 183 -19.43 16.23 6.24
CA ARG A 183 -20.78 16.67 6.63
C ARG A 183 -21.45 15.71 7.63
N LEU A 184 -21.34 14.39 7.40
CA LEU A 184 -21.89 13.41 8.33
C LEU A 184 -21.12 13.41 9.66
N GLY A 185 -19.79 13.64 9.63
CA GLY A 185 -18.98 13.77 10.85
C GLY A 185 -19.41 14.96 11.72
N ALA A 186 -19.80 16.07 11.10
CA ALA A 186 -20.36 17.23 11.82
C ALA A 186 -21.74 16.92 12.44
N ILE A 187 -22.54 16.03 11.82
CA ILE A 187 -23.90 15.70 12.28
C ILE A 187 -23.90 14.61 13.35
N TYR A 188 -23.12 13.52 13.14
CA TYR A 188 -23.22 12.31 13.93
C TYR A 188 -22.01 12.03 14.82
N GLY A 189 -20.92 12.76 14.67
CA GLY A 189 -19.61 12.43 15.22
C GLY A 189 -18.85 11.46 14.30
N ARG A 190 -17.53 11.69 14.17
CA ARG A 190 -16.66 10.94 13.24
C ARG A 190 -16.59 9.44 13.59
N GLU A 191 -16.68 9.10 14.87
CA GLU A 191 -16.61 7.77 15.43
C GLU A 191 -17.81 6.87 15.07
N THR A 192 -18.93 7.46 14.65
CA THR A 192 -20.12 6.72 14.24
C THR A 192 -20.16 6.41 12.74
N ILE A 193 -19.17 6.88 11.98
CA ILE A 193 -19.08 6.69 10.53
C ILE A 193 -17.99 5.66 10.26
N ALA A 194 -18.38 4.50 9.78
CA ALA A 194 -17.47 3.48 9.31
C ALA A 194 -17.06 3.80 7.86
N ILE A 195 -15.82 4.22 7.66
CA ILE A 195 -15.25 4.44 6.32
C ILE A 195 -14.49 3.20 5.96
N THR A 196 -14.91 2.52 4.90
CA THR A 196 -14.30 1.26 4.47
C THR A 196 -14.03 1.23 2.97
N ALA A 197 -13.11 0.35 2.56
CA ALA A 197 -12.85 0.05 1.16
C ALA A 197 -12.54 -1.44 0.97
N SER A 198 -12.49 -1.88 -0.28
CA SER A 198 -12.15 -3.26 -0.65
C SER A 198 -10.71 -3.63 -0.33
N THR A 199 -9.77 -2.70 -0.51
CA THR A 199 -8.33 -2.93 -0.32
C THR A 199 -7.76 -2.02 0.76
N GLY A 200 -6.61 -2.42 1.35
CA GLY A 200 -5.89 -1.62 2.34
C GLY A 200 -5.49 -0.25 1.80
N LEU A 201 -4.99 -0.21 0.57
CA LEU A 201 -4.58 1.04 -0.08
C LEU A 201 -5.75 2.00 -0.28
N ALA A 202 -6.87 1.53 -0.87
CA ALA A 202 -8.05 2.35 -1.06
C ALA A 202 -8.58 2.86 0.30
N ALA A 203 -8.60 2.00 1.33
CA ALA A 203 -9.00 2.38 2.68
C ALA A 203 -8.12 3.47 3.28
N THR A 204 -6.80 3.36 3.16
CA THR A 204 -5.86 4.37 3.67
C THR A 204 -6.04 5.71 2.97
N THR A 205 -6.24 5.71 1.65
CA THR A 205 -6.45 6.94 0.84
C THR A 205 -7.66 7.76 1.30
N ILE A 206 -8.68 7.09 1.81
CA ILE A 206 -9.92 7.74 2.30
C ILE A 206 -9.95 7.91 3.82
N GLY A 207 -8.88 7.56 4.53
CA GLY A 207 -8.78 7.64 5.99
C GLY A 207 -9.70 6.65 6.70
N GLY A 208 -9.81 5.43 6.16
CA GLY A 208 -10.65 4.35 6.67
C GLY A 208 -9.91 3.04 6.86
N VAL A 209 -10.65 1.95 6.97
CA VAL A 209 -10.16 0.58 7.12
C VAL A 209 -10.75 -0.32 6.04
N THR A 210 -10.20 -1.53 5.84
CA THR A 210 -10.84 -2.45 4.89
C THR A 210 -12.20 -2.94 5.42
N LEU A 211 -13.14 -3.22 4.51
CA LEU A 211 -14.44 -3.79 4.87
C LEU A 211 -14.29 -5.11 5.65
N HIS A 212 -13.31 -5.93 5.27
CA HIS A 212 -12.97 -7.18 5.97
C HIS A 212 -12.63 -6.94 7.46
N LYS A 213 -11.87 -5.87 7.71
CA LYS A 213 -11.45 -5.48 9.05
C LYS A 213 -12.63 -4.94 9.87
N TRP A 214 -13.38 -3.98 9.33
CA TRP A 214 -14.54 -3.42 10.00
C TRP A 214 -15.58 -4.49 10.37
N SER A 215 -15.85 -5.42 9.45
CA SER A 215 -16.84 -6.47 9.66
C SER A 215 -16.45 -7.50 10.73
N GLY A 216 -15.15 -7.72 10.95
CA GLY A 216 -14.63 -8.69 11.92
C GLY A 216 -14.94 -10.16 11.60
N ILE A 217 -15.49 -10.47 10.42
CA ILE A 217 -15.80 -11.84 9.99
C ILE A 217 -14.67 -12.52 9.19
N GLY A 218 -13.51 -11.85 9.11
CA GLY A 218 -12.38 -12.33 8.32
C GLY A 218 -12.70 -12.33 6.83
N ILE A 219 -12.33 -13.39 6.13
CA ILE A 219 -12.61 -13.55 4.68
C ILE A 219 -14.00 -14.12 4.38
N GLY A 220 -14.86 -14.34 5.41
CA GLY A 220 -16.24 -14.78 5.23
C GLY A 220 -16.45 -16.23 4.78
N LYS A 221 -15.42 -17.12 4.85
CA LYS A 221 -15.56 -18.53 4.39
C LYS A 221 -16.54 -19.36 5.22
N ALA A 222 -16.66 -19.06 6.51
CA ALA A 222 -17.55 -19.83 7.39
C ALA A 222 -19.04 -19.58 7.08
N PRO A 223 -19.93 -20.52 7.45
CA PRO A 223 -21.37 -20.32 7.40
C PRO A 223 -21.79 -19.09 8.22
N VAL A 224 -22.84 -18.41 7.77
CA VAL A 224 -23.29 -17.13 8.36
C VAL A 224 -23.61 -17.23 9.84
N ASP A 225 -24.25 -18.33 10.29
CA ASP A 225 -24.57 -18.54 11.70
C ASP A 225 -23.33 -18.64 12.59
N THR A 226 -22.29 -19.27 12.08
CA THR A 226 -20.99 -19.34 12.77
C THR A 226 -20.35 -17.95 12.87
N LEU A 227 -20.45 -17.14 11.80
CA LEU A 227 -19.94 -15.77 11.78
C LEU A 227 -20.71 -14.90 12.77
N VAL A 228 -22.04 -15.00 12.81
CA VAL A 228 -22.90 -14.30 13.79
C VAL A 228 -22.49 -14.67 15.23
N LYS A 229 -22.39 -15.97 15.54
CA LYS A 229 -21.97 -16.45 16.87
C LYS A 229 -20.58 -15.93 17.24
N ARG A 230 -19.64 -15.88 16.29
CA ARG A 230 -18.28 -15.35 16.48
C ARG A 230 -18.30 -13.86 16.83
N VAL A 231 -19.07 -13.06 16.09
CA VAL A 231 -19.18 -11.61 16.33
C VAL A 231 -19.88 -11.33 17.67
N LEU A 232 -20.95 -12.05 17.98
CA LEU A 232 -21.69 -11.88 19.25
C LEU A 232 -20.85 -12.21 20.49
N LYS A 233 -19.88 -13.12 20.39
CA LYS A 233 -18.93 -13.43 21.48
C LYS A 233 -17.92 -12.31 21.75
N ARG A 234 -17.74 -11.37 20.81
CA ARG A 234 -16.75 -10.29 20.89
C ARG A 234 -17.44 -8.96 21.14
N ARG A 235 -17.35 -8.48 22.40
CA ARG A 235 -18.00 -7.21 22.83
C ARG A 235 -17.55 -5.99 22.00
N ASP A 236 -16.29 -5.95 21.62
CA ASP A 236 -15.70 -4.90 20.78
C ASP A 236 -16.38 -4.85 19.40
N LEU A 237 -16.51 -5.99 18.72
CA LEU A 237 -17.20 -6.06 17.43
C LEU A 237 -18.70 -5.71 17.55
N VAL A 238 -19.37 -6.22 18.58
CA VAL A 238 -20.78 -5.87 18.85
C VAL A 238 -20.93 -4.36 19.01
N ASN A 239 -20.00 -3.69 19.71
CA ASN A 239 -20.02 -2.24 19.87
C ASN A 239 -19.79 -1.51 18.55
N ILE A 240 -18.87 -1.99 17.70
CA ILE A 240 -18.65 -1.42 16.36
C ILE A 240 -19.94 -1.44 15.56
N TYR A 241 -20.62 -2.60 15.45
CA TYR A 241 -21.88 -2.71 14.72
C TYR A 241 -23.00 -1.84 15.31
N LYS A 242 -23.09 -1.76 16.64
CA LYS A 242 -24.14 -0.97 17.32
C LYS A 242 -23.92 0.53 17.18
N ASN A 243 -22.68 0.99 17.25
CA ASN A 243 -22.35 2.41 17.20
C ASN A 243 -22.28 2.97 15.78
N THR A 244 -22.05 2.12 14.77
CA THR A 244 -22.02 2.55 13.39
C THR A 244 -23.41 3.03 12.95
N ARG A 245 -23.50 4.29 12.54
CA ARG A 245 -24.71 4.89 11.94
C ARG A 245 -24.65 4.88 10.42
N VAL A 246 -23.48 5.10 9.86
CA VAL A 246 -23.27 5.12 8.42
C VAL A 246 -22.08 4.22 8.07
N LEU A 247 -22.28 3.30 7.14
CA LEU A 247 -21.24 2.46 6.55
C LEU A 247 -20.98 2.92 5.12
N ILE A 248 -19.77 3.39 4.88
CA ILE A 248 -19.28 3.79 3.56
C ILE A 248 -18.37 2.70 3.02
N ILE A 249 -18.60 2.23 1.79
CA ILE A 249 -17.79 1.20 1.13
C ILE A 249 -17.31 1.74 -0.20
N ASP A 250 -16.00 2.03 -0.30
CA ASP A 250 -15.35 2.47 -1.55
C ASP A 250 -14.75 1.29 -2.31
N GLU A 251 -14.55 1.46 -3.61
CA GLU A 251 -14.06 0.45 -4.57
C GLU A 251 -14.86 -0.87 -4.46
N VAL A 252 -16.19 -0.76 -4.46
CA VAL A 252 -17.11 -1.88 -4.24
C VAL A 252 -17.00 -2.98 -5.31
N SER A 253 -16.44 -2.67 -6.49
CA SER A 253 -16.27 -3.65 -7.59
C SER A 253 -15.45 -4.88 -7.20
N MET A 254 -14.54 -4.74 -6.25
CA MET A 254 -13.66 -5.82 -5.76
C MET A 254 -14.25 -6.56 -4.54
N ILE A 255 -15.45 -6.20 -4.10
CA ILE A 255 -16.13 -6.89 -2.99
C ILE A 255 -16.99 -8.00 -3.55
N ASP A 256 -16.84 -9.21 -3.00
CA ASP A 256 -17.68 -10.35 -3.31
C ASP A 256 -19.11 -10.14 -2.77
N GLY A 257 -20.12 -10.43 -3.60
CA GLY A 257 -21.51 -10.25 -3.26
C GLY A 257 -22.00 -11.14 -2.12
N GLU A 258 -21.49 -12.38 -2.02
CA GLU A 258 -21.76 -13.27 -0.90
C GLU A 258 -21.15 -12.76 0.40
N PHE A 259 -19.94 -12.18 0.33
CA PHE A 259 -19.30 -11.55 1.47
C PHE A 259 -20.14 -10.36 1.99
N LEU A 260 -20.65 -9.53 1.09
CA LEU A 260 -21.53 -8.41 1.43
C LEU A 260 -22.84 -8.90 2.07
N ALA A 261 -23.43 -9.99 1.55
CA ALA A 261 -24.64 -10.61 2.11
C ALA A 261 -24.42 -11.13 3.53
N LYS A 262 -23.28 -11.76 3.78
CA LYS A 262 -22.92 -12.25 5.13
C LYS A 262 -22.76 -11.09 6.12
N ILE A 263 -22.14 -10.00 5.73
CA ILE A 263 -22.01 -8.78 6.56
C ILE A 263 -23.39 -8.21 6.90
N GLU A 264 -24.29 -8.14 5.92
CA GLU A 264 -25.65 -7.63 6.11
C GLU A 264 -26.41 -8.47 7.14
N THR A 265 -26.35 -9.80 7.02
CA THR A 265 -27.01 -10.71 7.96
C THR A 265 -26.41 -10.60 9.37
N VAL A 266 -25.09 -10.50 9.50
CA VAL A 266 -24.42 -10.27 10.78
C VAL A 266 -24.88 -8.95 11.39
N ALA A 267 -24.96 -7.88 10.59
CA ALA A 267 -25.40 -6.56 11.08
C ALA A 267 -26.85 -6.61 11.62
N ARG A 268 -27.78 -7.26 10.91
CA ARG A 268 -29.16 -7.45 11.41
C ARG A 268 -29.20 -8.22 12.72
N SER A 269 -28.48 -9.33 12.79
CA SER A 269 -28.44 -10.19 13.97
C SER A 269 -27.85 -9.48 15.19
N VAL A 270 -26.74 -8.76 15.03
CA VAL A 270 -26.07 -8.04 16.13
C VAL A 270 -26.90 -6.85 16.63
N ARG A 271 -27.55 -6.14 15.71
CA ARG A 271 -28.39 -4.97 16.04
C ARG A 271 -29.83 -5.35 16.43
N LYS A 272 -30.20 -6.61 16.26
CA LYS A 272 -31.58 -7.11 16.47
C LYS A 272 -32.60 -6.25 15.70
N ASN A 273 -32.32 -6.00 14.43
CA ASN A 273 -33.13 -5.12 13.59
C ASN A 273 -33.17 -5.68 12.17
N ASP A 274 -34.35 -6.01 11.65
CA ASP A 274 -34.56 -6.67 10.36
C ASP A 274 -34.47 -5.74 9.14
N ARG A 275 -34.32 -4.43 9.37
CA ARG A 275 -33.99 -3.50 8.28
C ARG A 275 -32.63 -3.85 7.65
N PRO A 276 -32.43 -3.55 6.37
CA PRO A 276 -31.15 -3.78 5.71
C PRO A 276 -29.99 -3.26 6.56
N PHE A 277 -28.92 -4.05 6.67
CA PHE A 277 -27.77 -3.79 7.54
C PHE A 277 -28.10 -3.46 9.00
N GLY A 278 -29.23 -3.98 9.53
CA GLY A 278 -29.66 -3.66 10.89
C GLY A 278 -29.99 -2.17 11.09
N GLY A 279 -30.40 -1.46 10.03
CA GLY A 279 -30.73 -0.05 10.05
C GLY A 279 -29.49 0.88 10.01
N ILE A 280 -28.31 0.39 9.65
CA ILE A 280 -27.16 1.21 9.29
C ILE A 280 -27.41 1.81 7.90
N GLN A 281 -27.21 3.11 7.73
CA GLN A 281 -27.21 3.74 6.41
C GLN A 281 -26.00 3.27 5.61
N VAL A 282 -26.18 2.83 4.35
CA VAL A 282 -25.12 2.30 3.51
C VAL A 282 -24.88 3.19 2.32
N VAL A 283 -23.61 3.57 2.11
CA VAL A 283 -23.16 4.38 0.98
C VAL A 283 -22.09 3.59 0.23
N LEU A 284 -22.43 3.15 -0.98
CA LEU A 284 -21.57 2.35 -1.83
C LEU A 284 -21.00 3.21 -2.96
N THR A 285 -19.72 3.06 -3.27
CA THR A 285 -19.11 3.73 -4.43
C THR A 285 -18.06 2.85 -5.09
N GLY A 286 -17.88 3.05 -6.39
CA GLY A 286 -16.94 2.29 -7.21
C GLY A 286 -17.34 2.31 -8.68
N ASP A 287 -16.67 1.48 -9.46
CA ASP A 287 -16.95 1.28 -10.89
C ASP A 287 -16.80 -0.21 -11.22
N PHE A 288 -17.90 -0.90 -11.46
CA PHE A 288 -17.89 -2.35 -11.74
C PHE A 288 -17.20 -2.73 -13.06
N PHE A 289 -16.95 -1.78 -13.95
CA PHE A 289 -16.10 -1.98 -15.11
C PHE A 289 -14.60 -2.04 -14.79
N GLN A 290 -14.21 -1.67 -13.57
CA GLN A 290 -12.84 -1.85 -13.10
C GLN A 290 -12.61 -3.31 -12.66
N LEU A 291 -11.66 -3.55 -11.75
CA LEU A 291 -11.30 -4.90 -11.37
C LEU A 291 -12.46 -5.59 -10.62
N PRO A 292 -12.78 -6.85 -10.97
CA PRO A 292 -13.80 -7.65 -10.28
C PRO A 292 -13.29 -8.18 -8.94
N PRO A 293 -14.16 -8.85 -8.13
CA PRO A 293 -13.73 -9.58 -6.95
C PRO A 293 -12.69 -10.65 -7.30
N VAL A 294 -11.64 -10.75 -6.48
CA VAL A 294 -10.53 -11.69 -6.72
C VAL A 294 -11.00 -13.13 -6.47
N GLN A 295 -10.98 -13.96 -7.52
CA GLN A 295 -11.18 -15.40 -7.41
C GLN A 295 -9.87 -16.05 -6.92
N ARG A 296 -9.92 -16.79 -5.81
CA ARG A 296 -8.77 -17.58 -5.33
C ARG A 296 -8.82 -18.98 -5.94
N HIS A 297 -7.65 -19.57 -6.17
CA HIS A 297 -7.56 -20.94 -6.71
C HIS A 297 -8.26 -21.99 -5.84
N ASP A 298 -8.30 -21.77 -4.52
CA ASP A 298 -8.91 -22.69 -3.53
C ASP A 298 -10.41 -22.48 -3.33
N ASP A 299 -11.02 -21.48 -4.01
CA ASP A 299 -12.44 -21.19 -3.84
C ASP A 299 -13.26 -22.08 -4.78
N THR A 300 -14.05 -22.98 -4.19
CA THR A 300 -14.96 -23.88 -4.90
C THR A 300 -16.18 -23.14 -5.49
N VAL A 301 -16.50 -21.97 -4.96
CA VAL A 301 -17.62 -21.13 -5.39
C VAL A 301 -17.09 -19.92 -6.15
N LYS A 302 -17.66 -19.65 -7.32
CA LYS A 302 -17.30 -18.47 -8.12
C LYS A 302 -17.76 -17.20 -7.42
N SER A 303 -16.85 -16.23 -7.27
CA SER A 303 -17.19 -14.90 -6.75
C SER A 303 -18.22 -14.20 -7.66
N ILE A 304 -19.16 -13.49 -7.04
CA ILE A 304 -20.19 -12.72 -7.74
C ILE A 304 -20.04 -11.22 -7.44
N PHE A 305 -20.49 -10.36 -8.33
CA PHE A 305 -20.53 -8.93 -8.05
C PHE A 305 -21.57 -8.61 -6.96
N CYS A 306 -21.36 -7.51 -6.24
CA CYS A 306 -22.30 -7.08 -5.20
C CYS A 306 -23.72 -6.88 -5.71
N PHE A 307 -23.90 -6.40 -6.94
CA PHE A 307 -25.21 -6.18 -7.54
C PHE A 307 -25.94 -7.49 -7.93
N GLU A 308 -25.22 -8.61 -8.06
CA GLU A 308 -25.81 -9.95 -8.28
C GLU A 308 -26.37 -10.55 -6.97
N SER A 309 -25.94 -10.04 -5.83
CA SER A 309 -26.40 -10.53 -4.53
C SER A 309 -27.87 -10.18 -4.29
N ALA A 310 -28.64 -11.13 -3.75
CA ALA A 310 -30.05 -10.94 -3.41
C ALA A 310 -30.30 -9.74 -2.48
N ILE A 311 -29.31 -9.35 -1.69
CA ILE A 311 -29.44 -8.22 -0.78
C ILE A 311 -29.34 -6.86 -1.48
N TRP A 312 -28.73 -6.77 -2.68
CA TRP A 312 -28.50 -5.51 -3.36
C TRP A 312 -29.77 -4.68 -3.54
N LYS A 313 -30.81 -5.29 -4.13
CA LYS A 313 -32.11 -4.64 -4.35
C LYS A 313 -32.80 -4.19 -3.04
N ARG A 314 -32.53 -4.89 -1.94
CA ARG A 314 -33.08 -4.52 -0.61
C ARG A 314 -32.31 -3.38 0.04
N CYS A 315 -31.02 -3.30 -0.21
CA CYS A 315 -30.11 -2.37 0.45
C CYS A 315 -29.90 -1.05 -0.30
N VAL A 316 -29.90 -1.08 -1.63
CA VAL A 316 -29.61 0.08 -2.48
C VAL A 316 -30.91 0.68 -2.99
N HIS A 317 -31.29 1.85 -2.45
CA HIS A 317 -32.53 2.52 -2.82
C HIS A 317 -32.40 3.34 -4.10
N LYS A 318 -31.22 3.91 -4.35
CA LYS A 318 -30.93 4.73 -5.54
C LYS A 318 -29.53 4.48 -6.04
N THR A 319 -29.41 4.48 -7.36
CA THR A 319 -28.13 4.44 -8.06
C THR A 319 -27.92 5.73 -8.86
N ILE A 320 -26.71 6.30 -8.79
CA ILE A 320 -26.38 7.56 -9.44
C ILE A 320 -25.16 7.37 -10.31
N LEU A 321 -25.28 7.68 -11.57
CA LEU A 321 -24.19 7.66 -12.54
C LEU A 321 -23.59 9.07 -12.68
N LEU A 322 -22.32 9.22 -12.36
CA LEU A 322 -21.54 10.45 -12.58
C LEU A 322 -20.97 10.43 -14.00
N THR A 323 -21.21 11.49 -14.74
CA THR A 323 -20.84 11.57 -16.16
C THR A 323 -19.59 12.42 -16.39
N LYS A 324 -19.38 13.50 -15.63
CA LYS A 324 -18.29 14.44 -15.84
C LYS A 324 -16.95 13.91 -15.33
N VAL A 325 -15.98 13.81 -16.23
CA VAL A 325 -14.59 13.42 -15.93
C VAL A 325 -13.74 14.65 -15.64
N PHE A 326 -12.86 14.56 -14.63
CA PHE A 326 -11.97 15.65 -14.17
C PHE A 326 -10.49 15.30 -14.23
N ARG A 327 -10.13 14.01 -14.28
CA ARG A 327 -8.74 13.55 -14.25
C ARG A 327 -8.03 13.84 -15.55
N GLN A 328 -8.66 13.49 -16.65
CA GLN A 328 -8.14 13.70 -18.00
C GLN A 328 -8.61 15.07 -18.50
N GLN A 329 -7.68 15.82 -19.10
CA GLN A 329 -7.97 17.10 -19.79
C GLN A 329 -8.12 16.92 -21.30
N ASP A 330 -7.68 15.76 -21.80
CA ASP A 330 -7.72 15.37 -23.21
C ASP A 330 -9.04 14.62 -23.52
N ASN A 331 -9.92 15.25 -24.27
CA ASN A 331 -11.21 14.68 -24.64
C ASN A 331 -11.08 13.40 -25.47
N GLN A 332 -10.07 13.30 -26.35
CA GLN A 332 -9.83 12.09 -27.14
C GLN A 332 -9.46 10.91 -26.24
N LEU A 333 -8.62 11.13 -25.21
CA LEU A 333 -8.31 10.10 -24.24
C LEU A 333 -9.56 9.69 -23.45
N VAL A 334 -10.41 10.65 -23.06
CA VAL A 334 -11.67 10.36 -22.35
C VAL A 334 -12.58 9.48 -23.20
N ASP A 335 -12.73 9.78 -24.48
CA ASP A 335 -13.57 8.99 -25.38
C ASP A 335 -13.02 7.58 -25.57
N ILE A 336 -11.72 7.43 -25.80
CA ILE A 336 -11.06 6.12 -25.87
C ILE A 336 -11.28 5.32 -24.60
N LEU A 337 -11.06 5.95 -23.41
CA LEU A 337 -11.24 5.29 -22.13
C LEU A 337 -12.68 4.85 -21.88
N ASN A 338 -13.67 5.65 -22.30
CA ASN A 338 -15.07 5.28 -22.21
C ASN A 338 -15.39 4.07 -23.09
N GLN A 339 -14.88 4.02 -24.32
CA GLN A 339 -15.08 2.86 -25.20
C GLN A 339 -14.37 1.60 -24.67
N VAL A 340 -13.12 1.73 -24.23
CA VAL A 340 -12.36 0.64 -23.59
C VAL A 340 -13.07 0.12 -22.34
N ARG A 341 -13.71 1.00 -21.57
CA ARG A 341 -14.49 0.65 -20.37
C ARG A 341 -15.64 -0.31 -20.71
N PHE A 342 -16.35 -0.06 -21.80
CA PHE A 342 -17.45 -0.93 -22.28
C PHE A 342 -16.96 -2.14 -23.09
N GLY A 343 -15.66 -2.27 -23.32
CA GLY A 343 -15.10 -3.34 -24.13
C GLY A 343 -15.27 -3.12 -25.64
N ASN A 344 -15.63 -1.90 -26.03
CA ASN A 344 -15.81 -1.49 -27.41
C ASN A 344 -14.57 -0.71 -27.85
N ILE A 345 -14.08 -1.00 -29.03
CA ILE A 345 -12.99 -0.24 -29.63
C ILE A 345 -13.07 -0.33 -31.14
N ASP A 346 -12.99 0.79 -31.80
CA ASP A 346 -12.96 0.88 -33.25
C ASP A 346 -11.53 0.84 -33.82
N SER A 347 -11.42 0.79 -35.13
CA SER A 347 -10.15 0.73 -35.84
C SER A 347 -9.30 2.00 -35.66
N ALA A 348 -9.92 3.18 -35.55
CA ALA A 348 -9.23 4.45 -35.38
C ALA A 348 -8.61 4.53 -33.96
N MET A 349 -9.38 4.16 -32.95
CA MET A 349 -8.90 4.09 -31.56
C MET A 349 -7.78 3.06 -31.38
N CYS A 350 -7.87 1.89 -32.05
CA CYS A 350 -6.80 0.91 -32.10
C CYS A 350 -5.51 1.51 -32.65
N LYS A 351 -5.56 2.23 -33.76
CA LYS A 351 -4.40 2.91 -34.36
C LYS A 351 -3.82 3.96 -33.40
N THR A 352 -4.68 4.74 -32.74
CA THR A 352 -4.25 5.73 -31.74
C THR A 352 -3.52 5.05 -30.58
N LEU A 353 -4.07 3.99 -29.97
CA LEU A 353 -3.40 3.28 -28.87
C LEU A 353 -2.10 2.59 -29.32
N GLN A 354 -2.03 2.11 -30.54
CA GLN A 354 -0.80 1.56 -31.13
C GLN A 354 0.27 2.63 -31.35
N SER A 355 -0.10 3.86 -31.77
CA SER A 355 0.84 4.97 -31.93
C SER A 355 1.46 5.43 -30.61
N LEU A 356 0.83 5.14 -29.46
CA LEU A 356 1.38 5.41 -28.13
C LEU A 356 2.52 4.46 -27.73
N SER A 357 2.93 3.53 -28.57
CA SER A 357 4.11 2.67 -28.35
C SER A 357 5.44 3.40 -28.53
N ARG A 358 5.41 4.73 -28.60
CA ARG A 358 6.59 5.59 -28.70
C ARG A 358 7.36 5.69 -27.38
N ASN A 359 8.67 5.93 -27.48
CA ASN A 359 9.44 6.28 -26.30
C ASN A 359 9.21 7.75 -25.92
N ILE A 360 9.12 8.03 -24.62
CA ILE A 360 8.95 9.39 -24.07
C ILE A 360 10.13 9.67 -23.17
N GLU A 361 10.90 10.71 -23.49
CA GLU A 361 12.07 11.14 -22.72
C GLU A 361 11.71 12.33 -21.83
N TYR A 362 12.26 12.35 -20.63
CA TYR A 362 12.10 13.41 -19.65
C TYR A 362 13.45 13.90 -19.13
N ASN A 363 13.63 15.22 -19.05
CA ASN A 363 14.92 15.83 -18.72
C ASN A 363 15.19 15.96 -17.21
N ASP A 364 14.24 15.61 -16.34
CA ASP A 364 14.38 15.74 -14.88
C ASP A 364 14.89 14.45 -14.20
N GLY A 365 15.19 13.41 -15.00
CA GLY A 365 15.68 12.13 -14.52
C GLY A 365 14.66 11.26 -13.80
N ILE A 366 13.36 11.58 -13.90
CA ILE A 366 12.25 10.75 -13.43
C ILE A 366 11.64 10.05 -14.64
N VAL A 367 11.76 8.74 -14.71
CA VAL A 367 11.23 7.94 -15.81
C VAL A 367 9.73 7.62 -15.59
N PRO A 368 8.98 7.29 -16.66
CA PRO A 368 7.59 6.87 -16.52
C PRO A 368 7.45 5.64 -15.61
N THR A 369 6.44 5.65 -14.76
CA THR A 369 6.10 4.47 -13.94
C THR A 369 5.52 3.38 -14.83
N GLU A 370 6.10 2.19 -14.79
CA GLU A 370 5.65 1.02 -15.53
C GLU A 370 4.50 0.31 -14.80
N LEU A 371 3.39 0.04 -15.49
CA LEU A 371 2.32 -0.80 -14.94
C LEU A 371 2.38 -2.20 -15.52
N TYR A 372 2.44 -3.18 -14.61
CA TYR A 372 2.43 -4.59 -14.94
C TYR A 372 1.22 -5.33 -14.35
N SER A 373 0.86 -6.44 -14.94
CA SER A 373 -0.26 -7.28 -14.49
C SER A 373 0.08 -8.11 -13.26
N THR A 374 1.35 -8.50 -13.08
CA THR A 374 1.80 -9.39 -12.02
C THR A 374 2.77 -8.73 -11.06
N ARG A 375 2.78 -9.19 -9.79
CA ARG A 375 3.74 -8.73 -8.77
C ARG A 375 5.18 -9.08 -9.14
N TYR A 376 5.39 -10.26 -9.71
CA TYR A 376 6.71 -10.73 -10.14
C TYR A 376 7.38 -9.78 -11.14
N GLU A 377 6.62 -9.28 -12.14
CA GLU A 377 7.13 -8.31 -13.11
C GLU A 377 7.53 -6.99 -12.43
N VAL A 378 6.72 -6.53 -11.48
CA VAL A 378 6.99 -5.31 -10.70
C VAL A 378 8.28 -5.45 -9.88
N GLU A 379 8.41 -6.54 -9.11
CA GLU A 379 9.57 -6.81 -8.25
C GLU A 379 10.85 -6.91 -9.09
N ASN A 380 10.80 -7.63 -10.22
CA ASN A 380 11.94 -7.74 -11.12
C ASN A 380 12.32 -6.41 -11.79
N SER A 381 11.34 -5.59 -12.18
CA SER A 381 11.62 -4.28 -12.78
C SER A 381 12.27 -3.35 -11.75
N ASN A 382 11.68 -3.23 -10.56
CA ASN A 382 12.23 -2.40 -9.49
C ASN A 382 13.63 -2.87 -9.06
N ALA A 383 13.83 -4.18 -8.89
CA ALA A 383 15.13 -4.76 -8.51
C ALA A 383 16.21 -4.52 -9.58
N ARG A 384 15.85 -4.66 -10.87
CA ARG A 384 16.77 -4.40 -11.99
C ARG A 384 17.19 -2.93 -12.03
N GLN A 385 16.23 -2.01 -11.90
CA GLN A 385 16.49 -0.58 -11.90
C GLN A 385 17.36 -0.19 -10.69
N LEU A 386 17.03 -0.67 -9.50
CA LEU A 386 17.84 -0.41 -8.30
C LEU A 386 19.25 -0.99 -8.43
N GLY A 387 19.38 -2.21 -8.99
CA GLY A 387 20.68 -2.86 -9.22
C GLY A 387 21.56 -2.17 -10.26
N SER A 388 20.95 -1.45 -11.23
CA SER A 388 21.69 -0.68 -12.24
C SER A 388 22.24 0.65 -11.71
N LEU A 389 21.73 1.15 -10.57
CA LEU A 389 22.23 2.38 -9.97
C LEU A 389 23.58 2.13 -9.29
N PRO A 390 24.55 3.05 -9.48
CA PRO A 390 25.83 2.99 -8.78
C PRO A 390 25.69 3.35 -7.30
N GLY A 391 26.76 3.11 -6.53
CA GLY A 391 26.87 3.54 -5.13
C GLY A 391 26.26 2.58 -4.11
N ASN A 392 26.30 3.03 -2.86
CA ASN A 392 25.95 2.22 -1.68
C ASN A 392 24.45 2.05 -1.52
N GLU A 393 24.06 0.89 -0.99
CA GLU A 393 22.70 0.59 -0.60
C GLU A 393 22.43 1.06 0.83
N TYR A 394 21.30 1.74 1.02
CA TYR A 394 20.80 2.16 2.32
C TYR A 394 19.55 1.34 2.63
N LYS A 395 19.63 0.52 3.69
CA LYS A 395 18.58 -0.40 4.09
C LYS A 395 17.80 0.14 5.29
N TYR A 396 16.48 0.20 5.16
CA TYR A 396 15.57 0.66 6.19
C TYR A 396 14.62 -0.47 6.61
N GLU A 397 14.84 -1.00 7.81
CA GLU A 397 13.93 -1.96 8.41
C GLU A 397 12.80 -1.22 9.12
N ALA A 398 11.56 -1.70 8.94
CA ALA A 398 10.41 -1.15 9.63
C ALA A 398 10.41 -1.56 11.12
N GLU A 399 9.94 -0.65 11.95
CA GLU A 399 9.65 -0.92 13.35
C GLU A 399 8.15 -1.25 13.48
N ASP A 400 7.84 -2.53 13.70
CA ASP A 400 6.47 -3.01 13.79
C ASP A 400 6.07 -3.22 15.26
N VAL A 401 5.08 -2.46 15.73
CA VAL A 401 4.39 -2.71 17.00
C VAL A 401 3.27 -3.72 16.73
N ALA A 402 3.61 -5.01 16.72
CA ALA A 402 2.70 -6.09 16.37
C ALA A 402 3.25 -7.45 16.81
N THR A 403 2.37 -8.42 17.11
CA THR A 403 2.76 -9.82 17.29
C THR A 403 3.19 -10.44 15.96
N PRO A 404 3.89 -11.59 15.95
CA PRO A 404 4.28 -12.26 14.72
C PRO A 404 3.11 -12.55 13.76
N GLU A 405 1.95 -12.93 14.29
CA GLU A 405 0.73 -13.18 13.51
C GLU A 405 0.14 -11.87 12.96
N GLN A 406 0.17 -10.80 13.74
CA GLN A 406 -0.32 -9.48 13.36
C GLN A 406 0.57 -8.81 12.30
N ARG A 407 1.86 -9.15 12.20
CA ARG A 407 2.77 -8.65 11.15
C ARG A 407 2.28 -8.99 9.76
N LYS A 408 1.68 -10.18 9.57
CA LYS A 408 1.06 -10.56 8.27
C LYS A 408 -0.08 -9.61 7.89
N VAL A 409 -0.79 -9.08 8.90
CA VAL A 409 -1.84 -8.07 8.67
C VAL A 409 -1.21 -6.75 8.24
N LEU A 410 -0.14 -6.30 8.89
CA LEU A 410 0.61 -5.11 8.49
C LEU A 410 1.15 -5.23 7.05
N ASP A 411 1.76 -6.36 6.69
CA ASP A 411 2.32 -6.60 5.35
C ASP A 411 1.25 -6.57 4.25
N SER A 412 -0.01 -6.90 4.58
CA SER A 412 -1.12 -6.86 3.64
C SER A 412 -1.87 -5.51 3.61
N ALA A 413 -1.88 -4.79 4.72
CA ALA A 413 -2.66 -3.56 4.89
C ALA A 413 -1.85 -2.28 4.65
N VAL A 414 -0.51 -2.32 4.82
CA VAL A 414 0.38 -1.18 4.70
C VAL A 414 1.22 -1.30 3.44
N MET A 415 1.31 -0.24 2.64
CA MET A 415 2.16 -0.22 1.45
C MET A 415 3.64 -0.03 1.75
N ALA A 416 3.96 0.62 2.88
CA ALA A 416 5.35 0.80 3.30
C ALA A 416 5.95 -0.59 3.59
N GLU A 417 6.99 -0.93 2.83
CA GLU A 417 7.63 -2.24 2.88
C GLU A 417 8.33 -2.46 4.22
N ARG A 418 8.36 -3.71 4.68
CA ARG A 418 9.05 -4.07 5.90
C ARG A 418 10.54 -3.77 5.80
N THR A 419 11.12 -4.07 4.65
CA THR A 419 12.51 -3.78 4.32
C THR A 419 12.54 -2.94 3.06
N LEU A 420 12.97 -1.69 3.17
CA LEU A 420 13.13 -0.79 2.03
C LEU A 420 14.62 -0.57 1.77
N VAL A 421 15.05 -0.85 0.55
CA VAL A 421 16.44 -0.60 0.09
C VAL A 421 16.43 0.54 -0.91
N LEU A 422 17.26 1.53 -0.68
CA LEU A 422 17.39 2.72 -1.51
C LEU A 422 18.84 2.95 -1.91
N LYS A 423 19.03 3.58 -3.07
CA LYS A 423 20.30 4.15 -3.52
C LYS A 423 20.11 5.61 -3.91
N VAL A 424 21.21 6.35 -4.06
CA VAL A 424 21.16 7.65 -4.73
C VAL A 424 20.57 7.46 -6.13
N ASP A 425 19.81 8.42 -6.59
CA ASP A 425 19.06 8.39 -7.85
C ASP A 425 17.89 7.39 -7.91
N ALA A 426 17.55 6.68 -6.80
CA ALA A 426 16.38 5.82 -6.76
C ALA A 426 15.08 6.61 -6.97
N GLN A 427 14.21 6.10 -7.86
CA GLN A 427 12.89 6.65 -8.07
C GLN A 427 11.92 6.11 -7.02
N VAL A 428 11.26 7.02 -6.31
CA VAL A 428 10.36 6.69 -5.20
C VAL A 428 8.99 7.33 -5.39
N MET A 429 8.01 6.80 -4.67
CA MET A 429 6.65 7.32 -4.62
C MET A 429 6.25 7.61 -3.18
N MET A 430 5.62 8.76 -2.95
CA MET A 430 5.04 9.12 -1.66
C MET A 430 3.83 8.25 -1.34
N LEU A 431 3.76 7.72 -0.13
CA LEU A 431 2.67 6.86 0.36
C LEU A 431 1.64 7.58 1.23
N LYS A 432 1.89 8.84 1.56
CA LYS A 432 1.00 9.65 2.39
C LYS A 432 0.68 10.99 1.75
N ASN A 433 -0.49 11.53 2.11
CA ASN A 433 -0.84 12.90 1.75
C ASN A 433 -0.21 13.88 2.75
N ARG A 434 0.48 14.89 2.24
CA ARG A 434 1.03 16.03 2.98
C ARG A 434 0.56 17.32 2.32
N PRO A 435 -0.69 17.72 2.58
CA PRO A 435 -1.32 18.85 1.88
C PRO A 435 -0.61 20.18 2.14
N GLU A 436 0.15 20.30 3.24
CA GLU A 436 0.97 21.48 3.55
C GLU A 436 2.11 21.72 2.54
N TYR A 437 2.46 20.72 1.73
CA TYR A 437 3.51 20.76 0.71
C TYR A 437 3.01 20.38 -0.69
N ASP A 438 1.70 20.31 -0.89
CA ASP A 438 1.05 19.83 -2.11
C ASP A 438 1.48 18.40 -2.51
N LEU A 439 2.01 17.61 -1.55
CA LEU A 439 2.36 16.22 -1.77
C LEU A 439 1.16 15.31 -1.51
N VAL A 440 0.84 14.54 -2.50
CA VAL A 440 -0.25 13.54 -2.41
C VAL A 440 0.33 12.12 -2.53
N ASN A 441 -0.42 11.15 -2.04
CA ASN A 441 -0.11 9.74 -2.28
C ASN A 441 -0.05 9.49 -3.80
N GLY A 442 1.05 8.90 -4.26
CA GLY A 442 1.32 8.72 -5.69
C GLY A 442 2.27 9.75 -6.30
N THR A 443 2.65 10.82 -5.57
CA THR A 443 3.65 11.79 -6.06
C THR A 443 5.00 11.09 -6.23
N LEU A 444 5.59 11.25 -7.42
CA LEU A 444 6.89 10.69 -7.75
C LEU A 444 8.03 11.60 -7.29
N GLY A 445 9.12 10.99 -6.88
CA GLY A 445 10.33 11.71 -6.49
C GLY A 445 11.60 10.92 -6.80
N LYS A 446 12.73 11.59 -6.66
CA LYS A 446 14.06 11.03 -6.86
C LYS A 446 14.92 11.28 -5.64
N VAL A 447 15.59 10.25 -5.13
CA VAL A 447 16.56 10.37 -4.05
C VAL A 447 17.79 11.10 -4.56
N LEU A 448 18.10 12.27 -4.00
CA LEU A 448 19.23 13.08 -4.42
C LEU A 448 20.53 12.68 -3.72
N PHE A 449 20.45 12.47 -2.42
CA PHE A 449 21.54 12.03 -1.54
C PHE A 449 20.95 11.55 -0.20
N PHE A 450 21.80 11.02 0.65
CA PHE A 450 21.42 10.65 2.02
C PHE A 450 22.04 11.61 3.01
N SER A 451 21.33 11.97 4.07
CA SER A 451 21.79 12.97 5.02
C SER A 451 21.18 12.78 6.41
N THR A 452 21.59 13.61 7.35
CA THR A 452 20.98 13.70 8.68
C THR A 452 20.33 15.08 8.85
N PRO A 453 19.38 15.23 9.78
CA PRO A 453 18.74 16.53 10.05
C PRO A 453 19.77 17.63 10.36
N LYS A 454 20.84 17.27 11.09
CA LYS A 454 21.91 18.21 11.44
C LYS A 454 22.70 18.70 10.22
N LEU A 455 23.04 17.76 9.31
CA LEU A 455 23.73 18.10 8.07
C LEU A 455 22.88 18.98 7.16
N ILE A 456 21.56 18.73 7.07
CA ILE A 456 20.66 19.58 6.27
C ILE A 456 20.56 20.99 6.83
N LEU A 457 20.49 21.14 8.16
CA LEU A 457 20.52 22.47 8.78
C LEU A 457 21.78 23.23 8.43
N LYS A 458 22.94 22.58 8.53
CA LYS A 458 24.23 23.20 8.22
C LYS A 458 24.40 23.47 6.72
N MET A 459 23.96 22.57 5.86
CA MET A 459 23.93 22.80 4.41
C MET A 459 23.13 24.07 4.07
N ASN A 460 21.95 24.23 4.65
CA ASN A 460 21.11 25.42 4.41
C ASN A 460 21.79 26.71 4.91
N GLU A 461 22.51 26.64 6.03
CA GLU A 461 23.28 27.76 6.58
C GLU A 461 24.42 28.17 5.63
N LEU A 462 25.19 27.21 5.11
CA LEU A 462 26.40 27.47 4.30
C LEU A 462 26.06 27.86 2.86
N TYR A 463 25.11 27.19 2.22
CA TYR A 463 24.82 27.38 0.80
C TYR A 463 23.59 28.26 0.52
N GLY A 464 22.65 28.38 1.47
CA GLY A 464 21.43 29.20 1.34
C GLY A 464 20.43 28.71 0.31
N LYS A 465 20.83 28.02 -0.75
CA LYS A 465 19.98 27.42 -1.79
C LYS A 465 20.50 26.05 -2.19
N LEU A 466 19.61 25.22 -2.70
CA LEU A 466 19.96 23.93 -3.29
C LEU A 466 20.04 24.07 -4.82
N ASP A 467 21.19 23.76 -5.38
CA ASP A 467 21.44 23.62 -6.82
C ASP A 467 22.14 22.29 -7.11
N ASP A 468 22.35 21.98 -8.38
CA ASP A 468 22.96 20.71 -8.78
C ASP A 468 24.40 20.54 -8.27
N GLU A 469 25.10 21.65 -8.04
CA GLU A 469 26.46 21.59 -7.46
C GLU A 469 26.41 21.28 -5.97
N VAL A 470 25.48 21.90 -5.21
CA VAL A 470 25.27 21.56 -3.80
C VAL A 470 24.84 20.09 -3.65
N ILE A 471 24.02 19.59 -4.58
CA ILE A 471 23.64 18.18 -4.59
C ILE A 471 24.88 17.30 -4.77
N ARG A 472 25.80 17.65 -5.69
CA ARG A 472 27.06 16.92 -5.89
C ARG A 472 27.95 16.95 -4.65
N ASP A 473 28.06 18.10 -3.98
CA ASP A 473 28.80 18.21 -2.73
C ASP A 473 28.20 17.37 -1.61
N MET A 474 26.88 17.39 -1.49
CA MET A 474 26.17 16.59 -0.47
C MET A 474 26.24 15.09 -0.75
N ARG A 475 26.32 14.64 -1.99
CA ARG A 475 26.61 13.25 -2.34
C ARG A 475 27.96 12.81 -1.81
N LEU A 476 28.98 13.62 -2.02
CA LEU A 476 30.33 13.38 -1.51
C LEU A 476 30.35 13.36 0.03
N VAL A 477 29.72 14.35 0.69
CA VAL A 477 29.61 14.41 2.15
C VAL A 477 28.88 13.18 2.71
N SER A 478 27.86 12.67 2.00
CA SER A 478 27.09 11.49 2.41
C SER A 478 27.95 10.24 2.59
N GLU A 479 29.01 10.09 1.80
CA GLU A 479 29.94 8.96 1.90
C GLU A 479 30.76 8.97 3.21
N ALA A 480 30.93 10.14 3.81
CA ALA A 480 31.65 10.30 5.07
C ALA A 480 30.77 10.10 6.31
N ILE A 481 29.44 9.93 6.16
CA ILE A 481 28.54 9.76 7.30
C ILE A 481 28.84 8.46 8.05
N GLY A 482 29.24 8.59 9.31
CA GLY A 482 29.61 7.44 10.16
C GLY A 482 30.95 6.77 9.77
N ASN A 483 31.66 7.28 8.77
CA ASN A 483 32.95 6.77 8.31
C ASN A 483 34.04 7.86 8.35
N PRO A 484 34.70 8.08 9.51
CA PRO A 484 35.75 9.10 9.62
C PRO A 484 36.95 8.88 8.70
N LEU A 485 37.26 7.64 8.32
CA LEU A 485 38.42 7.31 7.45
C LEU A 485 38.20 7.75 6.02
N LYS A 486 36.95 7.83 5.56
CA LYS A 486 36.63 8.25 4.20
C LYS A 486 37.18 9.65 3.85
N ARG A 487 37.27 10.54 4.83
CA ARG A 487 37.82 11.91 4.64
C ARG A 487 39.28 11.95 4.23
N ASN A 488 40.02 10.89 4.55
CA ASN A 488 41.46 10.76 4.23
C ASN A 488 41.68 9.87 2.99
N ASP A 489 40.61 9.41 2.36
CA ASP A 489 40.63 8.62 1.14
C ASP A 489 41.12 9.50 -0.02
N GLY A 490 42.08 9.01 -0.79
CA GLY A 490 42.68 9.75 -1.93
C GLY A 490 41.65 10.14 -2.98
N ASP A 491 40.64 9.30 -3.25
CA ASP A 491 39.58 9.61 -4.19
C ASP A 491 38.65 10.70 -3.66
N PHE A 492 38.30 10.66 -2.36
CA PHE A 492 37.52 11.71 -1.71
C PHE A 492 38.24 13.07 -1.76
N LEU A 493 39.54 13.11 -1.49
CA LEU A 493 40.37 14.33 -1.56
C LEU A 493 40.49 14.84 -2.99
N ARG A 494 40.62 13.95 -3.99
CA ARG A 494 40.65 14.30 -5.41
C ARG A 494 39.33 14.95 -5.84
N GLU A 495 38.19 14.38 -5.41
CA GLU A 495 36.85 14.91 -5.66
C GLU A 495 36.68 16.31 -5.06
N ILE A 496 37.16 16.56 -3.84
CA ILE A 496 37.17 17.90 -3.23
C ILE A 496 38.04 18.84 -4.06
N SER A 497 39.24 18.41 -4.43
CA SER A 497 40.20 19.25 -5.18
C SER A 497 39.68 19.66 -6.58
N ALA A 498 38.77 18.86 -7.14
CA ALA A 498 38.10 19.18 -8.40
C ALA A 498 36.99 20.25 -8.26
N ARG A 499 36.65 20.66 -7.03
CA ARG A 499 35.67 21.73 -6.78
C ARG A 499 36.32 23.11 -6.69
N PRO A 500 35.57 24.20 -6.87
CA PRO A 500 36.07 25.56 -6.60
C PRO A 500 36.54 25.71 -5.16
N LEU A 501 37.65 26.42 -4.94
CA LEU A 501 38.28 26.62 -3.62
C LEU A 501 37.29 27.18 -2.57
N SER A 502 36.37 28.03 -2.97
CA SER A 502 35.33 28.58 -2.10
C SER A 502 34.42 27.51 -1.47
N ARG A 503 34.31 26.33 -2.11
CA ARG A 503 33.46 25.23 -1.65
C ARG A 503 34.24 24.22 -0.78
N HIS A 504 35.57 24.16 -0.88
CA HIS A 504 36.38 23.22 -0.10
C HIS A 504 36.11 23.34 1.40
N ARG A 505 36.03 24.57 1.92
CA ARG A 505 35.75 24.83 3.32
C ARG A 505 34.37 24.29 3.73
N TYR A 506 33.36 24.50 2.90
CA TYR A 506 31.98 24.01 3.19
C TYR A 506 31.92 22.48 3.20
N ILE A 507 32.55 21.83 2.20
CA ILE A 507 32.60 20.36 2.14
C ILE A 507 33.37 19.80 3.34
N GLN A 508 34.50 20.40 3.73
CA GLN A 508 35.28 19.97 4.90
C GLN A 508 34.45 20.12 6.19
N GLU A 509 33.79 21.26 6.40
CA GLU A 509 32.96 21.49 7.58
C GLU A 509 31.82 20.47 7.68
N LEU A 510 31.09 20.24 6.58
CA LEU A 510 30.00 19.23 6.49
C LEU A 510 30.54 17.81 6.69
N SER A 511 31.69 17.47 6.11
CA SER A 511 32.31 16.15 6.26
C SER A 511 32.77 15.88 7.69
N ASN A 512 33.21 16.92 8.42
CA ASN A 512 33.55 16.80 9.84
C ASN A 512 32.31 16.48 10.69
N ILE A 513 31.18 17.12 10.38
CA ILE A 513 29.91 16.83 11.05
C ILE A 513 29.46 15.40 10.69
N ALA A 514 29.48 15.03 9.41
CA ALA A 514 29.10 13.70 8.93
C ALA A 514 29.89 12.58 9.64
N ALA A 515 31.22 12.74 9.71
CA ALA A 515 32.09 11.76 10.36
C ALA A 515 31.87 11.65 11.89
N SER A 516 31.40 12.71 12.55
CA SER A 516 31.11 12.72 13.97
C SER A 516 29.79 12.02 14.34
N GLU A 517 28.90 11.78 13.37
CA GLU A 517 27.61 11.13 13.59
C GLU A 517 27.74 9.61 13.61
N ARG A 518 27.84 9.04 14.82
CA ARG A 518 28.11 7.61 15.04
C ARG A 518 26.90 6.68 14.96
N LYS A 519 25.65 7.19 14.77
CA LYS A 519 24.43 6.38 14.78
C LYS A 519 23.83 6.27 13.38
N PRO A 520 23.86 5.09 12.74
CA PRO A 520 23.28 4.88 11.41
C PRO A 520 21.73 5.06 11.34
N ILE A 521 21.06 5.14 12.50
CA ILE A 521 19.58 5.27 12.59
C ILE A 521 19.08 6.64 12.10
N SER A 522 19.95 7.65 11.99
CA SER A 522 19.60 9.02 11.60
C SER A 522 19.89 9.35 10.14
N ILE A 523 20.44 8.42 9.35
CA ILE A 523 20.67 8.65 7.91
C ILE A 523 19.34 8.50 7.17
N LEU A 524 18.93 9.55 6.47
CA LEU A 524 17.62 9.62 5.81
C LEU A 524 17.78 10.06 4.35
N PRO A 525 16.89 9.63 3.43
CA PRO A 525 16.95 10.06 2.05
C PRO A 525 16.46 11.51 1.91
N TYR A 526 17.20 12.33 1.19
CA TYR A 526 16.80 13.66 0.75
C TYR A 526 16.22 13.55 -0.65
N VAL A 527 14.92 13.85 -0.80
CA VAL A 527 14.17 13.55 -2.02
C VAL A 527 13.68 14.81 -2.70
N ARG A 528 13.81 14.86 -4.02
CA ARG A 528 13.17 15.85 -4.90
C ARG A 528 11.86 15.28 -5.41
N TRP A 529 10.75 15.90 -5.06
CA TRP A 529 9.40 15.55 -5.47
C TRP A 529 8.97 16.36 -6.70
N SER A 530 8.32 15.71 -7.67
CA SER A 530 7.70 16.37 -8.82
C SER A 530 6.24 16.67 -8.50
N ILE A 531 5.89 17.96 -8.36
CA ILE A 531 4.53 18.39 -7.97
C ILE A 531 3.68 18.84 -9.17
N GLY A 532 4.14 18.58 -10.41
CA GLY A 532 3.48 19.02 -11.63
C GLY A 532 3.92 20.42 -12.08
N ASP A 533 3.56 20.81 -13.29
CA ASP A 533 3.87 22.12 -13.89
C ASP A 533 5.36 22.53 -13.83
N GLY A 534 6.27 21.55 -13.85
CA GLY A 534 7.71 21.80 -13.72
C GLY A 534 8.16 22.23 -12.33
N LYS A 535 7.27 22.23 -11.33
CA LYS A 535 7.60 22.55 -9.95
C LYS A 535 8.14 21.35 -9.22
N SER A 536 9.12 21.59 -8.36
CA SER A 536 9.67 20.56 -7.47
C SER A 536 9.71 21.04 -6.03
N PHE A 537 9.60 20.07 -5.13
CA PHE A 537 9.75 20.26 -3.68
C PHE A 537 10.81 19.31 -3.16
N HIS A 538 11.58 19.73 -2.17
CA HIS A 538 12.68 18.95 -1.62
C HIS A 538 12.51 18.78 -0.11
N GLU A 539 12.67 17.56 0.38
CA GLU A 539 12.66 17.30 1.82
C GLU A 539 13.58 16.14 2.22
N LEU A 540 14.02 16.17 3.47
CA LEU A 540 14.55 15.00 4.16
C LEU A 540 13.37 14.15 4.61
N VAL A 541 13.25 12.94 4.08
CA VAL A 541 12.10 12.07 4.34
C VAL A 541 12.31 11.34 5.66
N GLU A 542 11.53 11.68 6.65
CA GLU A 542 11.54 11.05 7.98
C GLU A 542 10.59 9.85 8.05
N ARG A 543 10.85 8.95 9.02
CA ARG A 543 9.95 7.83 9.32
C ARG A 543 8.60 8.35 9.77
N ASP A 544 7.54 7.65 9.38
CA ASP A 544 6.17 7.98 9.73
C ASP A 544 5.41 6.73 10.18
N ARG A 545 4.34 6.91 10.94
CA ARG A 545 3.55 5.83 11.53
C ARG A 545 2.42 5.42 10.59
N PHE A 546 2.27 4.13 10.36
CA PHE A 546 1.19 3.52 9.63
C PHE A 546 0.33 2.69 10.59
N PRO A 547 -0.59 3.32 11.32
CA PRO A 547 -1.45 2.61 12.25
C PRO A 547 -2.46 1.75 11.48
N VAL A 548 -2.67 0.56 11.99
CA VAL A 548 -3.68 -0.37 11.49
C VAL A 548 -4.48 -0.83 12.69
N ASP A 549 -5.74 -0.34 12.83
CA ASP A 549 -6.60 -0.78 13.91
C ASP A 549 -7.05 -2.21 13.67
N ILE A 550 -6.92 -3.10 14.61
CA ILE A 550 -7.49 -4.45 14.60
C ILE A 550 -8.76 -4.43 15.43
N PRO A 551 -9.92 -4.80 14.86
CA PRO A 551 -11.15 -4.89 15.63
C PRO A 551 -10.97 -5.79 16.85
N GLY A 552 -11.18 -5.24 18.04
CA GLY A 552 -11.03 -5.94 19.31
C GLY A 552 -9.67 -5.91 19.96
N ASP A 553 -8.70 -5.30 19.33
CA ASP A 553 -7.42 -4.99 19.96
C ASP A 553 -7.42 -3.50 20.36
N LYS A 554 -7.35 -3.22 21.66
CA LYS A 554 -7.36 -1.84 22.17
C LYS A 554 -6.04 -1.12 21.89
N THR A 555 -4.98 -1.86 21.64
CA THR A 555 -3.63 -1.30 21.46
C THR A 555 -3.36 -0.88 20.03
N GLY A 556 -4.13 -1.41 19.04
CA GLY A 556 -3.82 -1.22 17.63
C GLY A 556 -2.48 -1.84 17.25
N ILE A 557 -2.22 -1.97 15.98
CA ILE A 557 -0.89 -2.32 15.48
C ILE A 557 -0.41 -1.20 14.58
N GLU A 558 0.88 -0.97 14.54
CA GLU A 558 1.45 0.05 13.67
C GLU A 558 2.80 -0.40 13.07
N ARG A 559 3.08 0.14 11.90
CA ARG A 559 4.39 0.09 11.28
C ARG A 559 4.98 1.48 11.27
N VAL A 560 6.22 1.63 11.72
CA VAL A 560 6.99 2.87 11.58
C VAL A 560 8.03 2.65 10.48
N GLN A 561 7.90 3.36 9.36
CA GLN A 561 8.79 3.24 8.22
C GLN A 561 8.83 4.56 7.44
N LEU A 562 9.76 4.71 6.52
CA LEU A 562 9.76 5.81 5.57
C LEU A 562 8.45 5.76 4.76
N PRO A 563 7.73 6.89 4.59
CA PRO A 563 6.46 6.93 3.86
C PRO A 563 6.67 6.92 2.33
N ILE A 564 7.58 6.10 1.86
CA ILE A 564 7.96 5.98 0.45
C ILE A 564 8.16 4.52 0.05
N MET A 565 8.06 4.25 -1.24
CA MET A 565 8.39 2.96 -1.84
C MET A 565 9.11 3.17 -3.18
N LEU A 566 9.86 2.17 -3.67
CA LEU A 566 10.39 2.18 -5.02
C LEU A 566 9.24 2.23 -6.04
N CYS A 567 9.38 3.06 -7.06
CA CYS A 567 8.31 3.28 -8.03
C CYS A 567 8.79 3.47 -9.48
N TRP A 568 9.67 2.60 -9.95
CA TRP A 568 9.84 2.43 -11.40
C TRP A 568 8.72 1.57 -11.97
N ALA A 569 8.20 0.63 -11.18
CA ALA A 569 7.09 -0.23 -11.57
C ALA A 569 6.06 -0.42 -10.46
N LEU A 570 4.78 -0.55 -10.84
CA LEU A 570 3.65 -0.87 -9.98
C LEU A 570 2.76 -1.93 -10.62
N SER A 571 2.03 -2.70 -9.81
CA SER A 571 0.97 -3.56 -10.35
C SER A 571 -0.30 -2.75 -10.64
N ILE A 572 -1.03 -3.14 -11.68
CA ILE A 572 -2.31 -2.51 -12.06
C ILE A 572 -3.28 -2.48 -10.87
N HIS A 573 -3.29 -3.53 -10.05
CA HIS A 573 -4.11 -3.60 -8.83
C HIS A 573 -3.72 -2.53 -7.79
N LYS A 574 -2.42 -2.31 -7.56
CA LYS A 574 -1.94 -1.27 -6.64
C LYS A 574 -2.13 0.15 -7.20
N ALA A 575 -2.20 0.30 -8.52
CA ALA A 575 -2.44 1.58 -9.17
C ALA A 575 -3.93 1.98 -9.20
N GLN A 576 -4.86 1.09 -8.82
CA GLN A 576 -6.30 1.41 -8.79
C GLN A 576 -6.56 2.60 -7.84
N GLY A 577 -7.43 3.52 -8.26
CA GLY A 577 -7.72 4.76 -7.53
C GLY A 577 -6.66 5.85 -7.70
N GLN A 578 -5.42 5.54 -8.07
CA GLN A 578 -4.34 6.53 -8.23
C GLN A 578 -4.38 7.28 -9.57
N THR A 579 -3.66 8.40 -9.62
CA THR A 579 -3.39 9.17 -10.84
C THR A 579 -1.88 9.19 -11.04
N ILE A 580 -1.42 8.82 -12.24
CA ILE A 580 0.00 8.72 -12.56
C ILE A 580 0.33 9.71 -13.68
N GLN A 581 1.22 10.65 -13.40
CA GLN A 581 1.58 11.74 -14.31
C GLN A 581 2.33 11.26 -15.55
N ARG A 582 3.21 10.27 -15.39
CA ARG A 582 4.04 9.69 -16.45
C ARG A 582 3.88 8.19 -16.41
N LEU A 583 3.19 7.67 -17.39
CA LEU A 583 2.71 6.31 -17.36
C LEU A 583 3.19 5.48 -18.56
N LYS A 584 3.79 4.34 -18.27
CA LYS A 584 4.11 3.30 -19.25
C LYS A 584 3.36 2.02 -18.87
N VAL A 585 2.53 1.52 -19.76
CA VAL A 585 1.68 0.34 -19.53
C VAL A 585 2.14 -0.80 -20.41
N ASP A 586 2.51 -1.93 -19.84
CA ASP A 586 2.73 -3.18 -20.58
C ASP A 586 1.50 -4.09 -20.47
N LEU A 587 0.81 -4.27 -21.60
CA LEU A 587 -0.41 -5.05 -21.71
C LEU A 587 -0.16 -6.53 -22.08
N LYS A 588 1.12 -6.97 -22.15
CA LYS A 588 1.47 -8.33 -22.59
C LYS A 588 0.79 -9.43 -21.78
N ARG A 589 0.67 -9.27 -20.48
CA ARG A 589 0.15 -10.29 -19.55
C ARG A 589 -1.18 -9.92 -18.90
N THR A 590 -1.94 -9.01 -19.47
CA THR A 590 -3.30 -8.72 -18.99
C THR A 590 -4.21 -9.93 -19.22
N PHE A 591 -4.95 -10.33 -18.19
CA PHE A 591 -5.78 -11.55 -18.21
C PHE A 591 -7.21 -11.32 -17.73
N GLU A 592 -7.48 -10.26 -16.98
CA GLU A 592 -8.74 -9.99 -16.31
C GLU A 592 -9.57 -8.94 -17.04
N ALA A 593 -10.91 -9.09 -17.04
CA ALA A 593 -11.80 -8.07 -17.56
C ALA A 593 -11.63 -6.75 -16.79
N GLY A 594 -11.65 -5.62 -17.49
CA GLY A 594 -11.44 -4.30 -16.90
C GLY A 594 -9.97 -3.93 -16.62
N GLN A 595 -9.04 -4.88 -16.66
CA GLN A 595 -7.63 -4.63 -16.30
C GLN A 595 -6.95 -3.62 -17.23
N VAL A 596 -7.22 -3.71 -18.55
CA VAL A 596 -6.73 -2.74 -19.55
C VAL A 596 -7.31 -1.35 -19.28
N TYR A 597 -8.61 -1.27 -19.02
CA TYR A 597 -9.28 -0.01 -18.68
C TYR A 597 -8.68 0.62 -17.39
N VAL A 598 -8.50 -0.17 -16.35
CA VAL A 598 -7.88 0.32 -15.11
C VAL A 598 -6.48 0.87 -15.37
N ALA A 599 -5.66 0.15 -16.13
CA ALA A 599 -4.30 0.56 -16.43
C ALA A 599 -4.25 1.89 -17.20
N LEU A 600 -4.96 1.98 -18.34
CA LEU A 600 -4.97 3.17 -19.18
C LEU A 600 -5.60 4.37 -18.49
N SER A 601 -6.64 4.17 -17.68
CA SER A 601 -7.34 5.23 -16.94
C SER A 601 -6.52 5.87 -15.81
N ARG A 602 -5.31 5.39 -15.55
CA ARG A 602 -4.37 6.05 -14.61
C ARG A 602 -3.70 7.27 -15.21
N ALA A 603 -3.58 7.33 -16.54
CA ALA A 603 -2.97 8.44 -17.27
C ALA A 603 -3.76 9.74 -17.14
N VAL A 604 -3.04 10.84 -17.20
CA VAL A 604 -3.61 12.21 -17.21
C VAL A 604 -3.84 12.68 -18.64
N SER A 605 -2.90 12.37 -19.55
CA SER A 605 -2.95 12.76 -20.96
C SER A 605 -2.32 11.69 -21.86
N MET A 606 -2.63 11.72 -23.16
CA MET A 606 -1.96 10.84 -24.13
C MET A 606 -0.48 11.17 -24.31
N GLU A 607 -0.08 12.41 -24.12
CA GLU A 607 1.32 12.84 -24.24
C GLU A 607 2.22 12.14 -23.25
N SER A 608 1.74 11.94 -22.02
CA SER A 608 2.47 11.30 -20.93
C SER A 608 2.20 9.80 -20.79
N LEU A 609 1.47 9.21 -21.75
CA LEU A 609 1.11 7.79 -21.78
C LEU A 609 1.91 7.05 -22.85
N GLN A 610 2.62 6.00 -22.45
CA GLN A 610 3.22 5.01 -23.34
C GLN A 610 2.50 3.66 -23.19
N VAL A 611 2.10 3.03 -24.31
CA VAL A 611 1.38 1.75 -24.31
C VAL A 611 2.17 0.69 -25.06
N LEU A 612 2.59 -0.36 -24.37
CA LEU A 612 3.32 -1.47 -24.97
C LEU A 612 2.43 -2.71 -25.09
N ASN A 613 2.72 -3.53 -26.10
CA ASN A 613 2.06 -4.82 -26.33
C ASN A 613 0.52 -4.72 -26.38
N PHE A 614 0.02 -3.63 -26.98
CA PHE A 614 -1.40 -3.43 -27.15
C PHE A 614 -2.02 -4.51 -28.05
N ASN A 615 -3.11 -5.12 -27.58
CA ASN A 615 -3.88 -6.10 -28.32
C ASN A 615 -5.39 -5.85 -28.09
N PRO A 616 -6.15 -5.50 -29.14
CA PRO A 616 -7.59 -5.22 -29.02
C PRO A 616 -8.39 -6.37 -28.40
N LYS A 617 -7.99 -7.63 -28.61
CA LYS A 617 -8.66 -8.82 -28.06
C LYS A 617 -8.60 -8.88 -26.51
N LYS A 618 -7.71 -8.10 -25.89
CA LYS A 618 -7.59 -8.00 -24.43
C LYS A 618 -8.49 -6.96 -23.80
N ILE A 619 -9.11 -6.11 -24.62
CA ILE A 619 -10.12 -5.16 -24.15
C ILE A 619 -11.41 -5.94 -23.95
N ARG A 620 -11.70 -6.20 -22.67
CA ARG A 620 -12.87 -7.01 -22.29
C ARG A 620 -13.62 -6.31 -21.17
N ALA A 621 -14.94 -6.22 -21.30
CA ALA A 621 -15.86 -5.86 -20.24
C ALA A 621 -16.72 -7.08 -19.90
N ASN A 622 -17.15 -7.17 -18.66
CA ASN A 622 -18.03 -8.24 -18.21
C ASN A 622 -19.47 -7.96 -18.67
N GLU A 623 -20.12 -8.93 -19.33
CA GLU A 623 -21.47 -8.76 -19.87
C GLU A 623 -22.51 -8.48 -18.79
N LYS A 624 -22.45 -9.13 -17.64
CA LYS A 624 -23.34 -8.85 -16.51
C LYS A 624 -23.22 -7.40 -16.02
N VAL A 625 -22.00 -6.83 -16.09
CA VAL A 625 -21.79 -5.44 -15.75
C VAL A 625 -22.41 -4.51 -16.79
N LYS A 626 -22.29 -4.83 -18.08
CA LYS A 626 -22.95 -4.05 -19.14
C LYS A 626 -24.47 -4.06 -18.95
N GLU A 627 -25.05 -5.24 -18.70
CA GLU A 627 -26.48 -5.39 -18.42
C GLU A 627 -26.90 -4.57 -17.19
N PHE A 628 -26.16 -4.66 -16.10
CA PHE A 628 -26.44 -3.88 -14.88
C PHE A 628 -26.41 -2.37 -15.19
N TYR A 629 -25.38 -1.88 -15.89
CA TYR A 629 -25.29 -0.45 -16.21
C TYR A 629 -26.32 0.04 -17.21
N SER A 630 -26.86 -0.83 -18.08
CA SER A 630 -27.96 -0.47 -18.98
C SER A 630 -29.29 -0.20 -18.26
N THR A 631 -29.43 -0.71 -17.03
CA THR A 631 -30.62 -0.49 -16.19
C THR A 631 -30.53 0.78 -15.33
N LEU A 632 -29.37 1.49 -15.34
CA LEU A 632 -29.16 2.64 -14.48
C LEU A 632 -29.76 3.91 -15.10
N GLU A 633 -30.55 4.62 -14.28
CA GLU A 633 -31.08 5.93 -14.64
C GLU A 633 -29.98 7.01 -14.52
N THR A 634 -29.78 7.79 -15.55
CA THR A 634 -28.96 9.00 -15.49
C THR A 634 -29.76 10.14 -14.90
N ILE A 635 -29.22 10.83 -13.92
CA ILE A 635 -29.80 12.09 -13.42
C ILE A 635 -29.53 13.16 -14.50
N LYS A 636 -30.58 13.61 -15.18
CA LYS A 636 -30.54 14.72 -16.14
C LYS A 636 -30.48 16.07 -15.42
#